data_13941ca4314df2ea6e9a82772573637e
#
_entry.id   13941ca4314df2ea6e9a82772573637e
#
_cell.length_a   1.000
_cell.length_b   1.000
_cell.length_c   1.000
_cell.angle_alpha   90.00
_cell.angle_beta   90.00
_cell.angle_gamma   90.00
#
_symmetry.space_group_name_H-M   'P 1'
#
loop_
_entity.id
_entity.type
_entity.pdbx_description
1 polymer ?
#
loop_
_entity_poly.entity_id
_entity_poly.type
_entity_poly.pdbx_seq_one_letter_code
_entity_poly.pdbx_strand_id
1 'polypeptide(L)'
;MRAVIEDGRLKALEPVAANRATPEGPCLKGLSYVERQHSPDRILHPLRRCFGGGFERVSWDDALDGIAAELTRVRDQHGPQAVLHYAASGTKGLLNGCSLAFWRLFGGCTTTYGDLCWPAGLEATRLTLGDNKHNAPWDLANARLIIFWGKNAAETNIHQMRFVDEAMDRGARLVVVDPRRTQTSERAELLIQPRPGTDGYLALAVARLLIEQQAVDHCFVDEHVTGFGEFAAMCAETTLDQAAAICDVPREAILKLAALLTNIRPATICAGFGMQRYTNSGQTMRAIIALLALTGNIGKPGAGWMYANLQTQVFGGERDPVAFFPPEKPDGVVRVGVSTARLGRDMIAQQDPPLKFAWVERGNPLAQNPDTHAVRKAFRALDFRVVVEQFMTDTAREADIILPAKSMFEQTDVIGAYWHHYLQLRPQIMDLPGEVRPETEVFRALAERLGLAGPELDSAIPGSGELDSWLNRQLAPLKLTLADLKDGPVPAPASEDVAFADLA
;
A
#
# COMPACT_ATOMS: atom_id res chain seq x y z
N MET A 1 -6.35 -9.62 -17.01
CA MET A 1 -6.30 -8.83 -18.25
C MET A 1 -5.59 -9.64 -19.32
N ARG A 2 -6.02 -9.56 -20.54
CA ARG A 2 -5.30 -10.06 -21.71
C ARG A 2 -4.73 -8.86 -22.47
N ALA A 3 -3.42 -8.88 -22.76
CA ALA A 3 -2.79 -7.87 -23.59
C ALA A 3 -2.96 -8.23 -25.07
N VAL A 4 -3.32 -7.26 -25.88
CA VAL A 4 -3.36 -7.37 -27.34
C VAL A 4 -2.14 -6.64 -27.90
N ILE A 5 -1.27 -7.37 -28.59
CA ILE A 5 -0.04 -6.86 -29.19
C ILE A 5 -0.13 -7.04 -30.69
N GLU A 6 0.12 -5.96 -31.42
CA GLU A 6 0.19 -5.95 -32.88
C GLU A 6 1.45 -5.19 -33.31
N ASP A 7 2.21 -5.77 -34.23
CA ASP A 7 3.48 -5.22 -34.70
C ASP A 7 4.45 -4.77 -33.59
N GLY A 8 4.54 -5.58 -32.52
CA GLY A 8 5.39 -5.29 -31.36
C GLY A 8 4.89 -4.15 -30.45
N ARG A 9 3.67 -3.66 -30.65
CA ARG A 9 3.06 -2.59 -29.86
C ARG A 9 1.86 -3.09 -29.06
N LEU A 10 1.80 -2.71 -27.79
CA LEU A 10 0.63 -2.92 -26.96
C LEU A 10 -0.52 -2.04 -27.47
N LYS A 11 -1.62 -2.65 -27.93
CA LYS A 11 -2.78 -1.95 -28.50
C LYS A 11 -3.94 -1.84 -27.51
N ALA A 12 -4.17 -2.89 -26.74
CA ALA A 12 -5.29 -2.93 -25.83
C ALA A 12 -5.03 -3.84 -24.62
N LEU A 13 -5.77 -3.59 -23.55
CA LEU A 13 -5.90 -4.48 -22.40
C LEU A 13 -7.37 -4.90 -22.29
N GLU A 14 -7.62 -6.17 -22.51
CA GLU A 14 -8.96 -6.72 -22.55
C GLU A 14 -9.34 -7.44 -21.26
N PRO A 15 -10.63 -7.52 -20.93
CA PRO A 15 -11.13 -8.29 -19.82
C PRO A 15 -10.83 -9.79 -19.97
N VAL A 16 -10.75 -10.48 -18.84
CA VAL A 16 -10.71 -11.94 -18.75
C VAL A 16 -11.84 -12.36 -17.82
N ALA A 17 -12.93 -12.86 -18.35
CA ALA A 17 -14.13 -13.19 -17.60
C ALA A 17 -13.87 -14.21 -16.47
N ALA A 18 -12.88 -15.08 -16.62
CA ALA A 18 -12.46 -16.02 -15.59
C ALA A 18 -11.74 -15.34 -14.39
N ASN A 19 -11.36 -14.07 -14.50
CA ASN A 19 -10.80 -13.32 -13.37
C ASN A 19 -11.93 -12.93 -12.42
N ARG A 20 -12.10 -13.67 -11.35
CA ARG A 20 -13.19 -13.51 -10.39
C ARG A 20 -13.20 -12.13 -9.70
N ALA A 21 -12.02 -11.52 -9.52
CA ALA A 21 -11.90 -10.21 -8.87
C ALA A 21 -12.25 -9.03 -9.81
N THR A 22 -11.93 -9.14 -11.10
CA THR A 22 -12.10 -8.07 -12.10
C THR A 22 -12.53 -8.63 -13.45
N PRO A 23 -13.70 -9.31 -13.55
CA PRO A 23 -14.12 -9.98 -14.78
C PRO A 23 -14.43 -9.01 -15.94
N GLU A 24 -14.81 -7.76 -15.61
CA GLU A 24 -15.04 -6.69 -16.60
C GLU A 24 -13.74 -6.07 -17.14
N GLY A 25 -12.60 -6.50 -16.62
CA GLY A 25 -11.29 -5.99 -17.04
C GLY A 25 -10.80 -4.79 -16.23
N PRO A 26 -9.82 -4.06 -16.75
CA PRO A 26 -9.21 -2.94 -16.06
C PRO A 26 -10.12 -1.71 -16.01
N CYS A 27 -10.00 -0.93 -14.95
CA CYS A 27 -10.61 0.40 -14.89
C CYS A 27 -9.90 1.38 -15.85
N LEU A 28 -10.44 2.59 -16.01
CA LEU A 28 -9.87 3.64 -16.88
C LEU A 28 -8.38 3.88 -16.60
N LYS A 29 -7.97 3.89 -15.34
CA LYS A 29 -6.55 4.01 -14.97
C LYS A 29 -5.71 2.84 -15.52
N GLY A 30 -6.23 1.61 -15.48
CA GLY A 30 -5.55 0.44 -16.06
C GLY A 30 -5.47 0.53 -17.60
N LEU A 31 -6.53 1.00 -18.24
CA LEU A 31 -6.58 1.18 -19.71
C LEU A 31 -5.58 2.25 -20.19
N SER A 32 -5.39 3.33 -19.43
CA SER A 32 -4.45 4.41 -19.78
C SER A 32 -2.98 3.96 -19.82
N TYR A 33 -2.67 2.78 -19.26
CA TYR A 33 -1.31 2.22 -19.35
C TYR A 33 -0.89 1.86 -20.78
N VAL A 34 -1.83 1.68 -21.72
CA VAL A 34 -1.52 1.49 -23.13
C VAL A 34 -0.86 2.76 -23.71
N GLU A 35 -1.46 3.92 -23.46
CA GLU A 35 -0.91 5.21 -23.89
C GLU A 35 0.41 5.51 -23.16
N ARG A 36 0.44 5.27 -21.84
CA ARG A 36 1.64 5.46 -21.02
C ARG A 36 2.83 4.64 -21.53
N GLN A 37 2.59 3.39 -21.98
CA GLN A 37 3.63 2.50 -22.52
C GLN A 37 4.35 3.10 -23.71
N HIS A 38 3.60 3.79 -24.56
CA HIS A 38 4.10 4.36 -25.81
C HIS A 38 4.24 5.88 -25.80
N SER A 39 4.16 6.51 -24.62
CA SER A 39 4.30 7.96 -24.50
C SER A 39 5.67 8.43 -25.01
N PRO A 40 5.72 9.46 -25.86
CA PRO A 40 6.96 10.06 -26.31
C PRO A 40 7.72 10.78 -25.21
N ASP A 41 7.06 11.08 -24.08
CA ASP A 41 7.65 11.77 -22.94
C ASP A 41 8.40 10.82 -21.98
N ARG A 42 8.45 9.52 -22.29
CA ARG A 42 9.20 8.57 -21.49
C ARG A 42 10.70 8.87 -21.55
N ILE A 43 11.35 8.83 -20.40
CA ILE A 43 12.81 8.86 -20.30
C ILE A 43 13.32 7.48 -20.72
N LEU A 44 14.13 7.44 -21.78
CA LEU A 44 14.61 6.21 -22.41
C LEU A 44 16.11 5.99 -22.27
N HIS A 45 16.85 6.93 -21.67
CA HIS A 45 18.30 6.84 -21.44
C HIS A 45 18.67 7.55 -20.15
N PRO A 46 19.85 7.23 -19.56
CA PRO A 46 20.34 7.98 -18.40
C PRO A 46 20.56 9.44 -18.73
N LEU A 47 20.18 10.31 -17.79
CA LEU A 47 20.30 11.76 -17.90
C LEU A 47 21.13 12.29 -16.74
N ARG A 48 22.07 13.18 -17.02
CA ARG A 48 22.85 13.92 -16.03
C ARG A 48 22.52 15.40 -16.06
N ARG A 49 22.44 16.01 -14.91
CA ARG A 49 22.21 17.47 -14.78
C ARG A 49 23.40 18.24 -15.33
N CYS A 50 23.11 19.25 -16.16
CA CYS A 50 24.11 20.19 -16.65
C CYS A 50 24.35 21.32 -15.64
N PHE A 51 25.57 21.84 -15.58
CA PHE A 51 25.95 22.97 -14.71
C PHE A 51 25.10 24.23 -14.93
N GLY A 52 24.71 24.50 -16.17
CA GLY A 52 23.84 25.62 -16.55
C GLY A 52 22.33 25.37 -16.43
N GLY A 53 21.93 24.24 -15.89
CA GLY A 53 20.54 23.76 -15.84
C GLY A 53 20.19 22.87 -17.03
N GLY A 54 19.06 22.16 -16.91
CA GLY A 54 18.66 21.12 -17.87
C GLY A 54 19.40 19.80 -17.65
N PHE A 55 19.25 18.88 -18.62
CA PHE A 55 19.82 17.54 -18.57
C PHE A 55 20.43 17.17 -19.91
N GLU A 56 21.54 16.43 -19.87
CA GLU A 56 22.16 15.81 -21.03
C GLU A 56 22.08 14.29 -20.94
N ARG A 57 22.00 13.62 -22.07
CA ARG A 57 22.13 12.16 -22.14
C ARG A 57 23.55 11.76 -21.83
N VAL A 58 23.73 10.73 -21.02
CA VAL A 58 25.02 10.11 -20.70
C VAL A 58 24.93 8.59 -20.93
N SER A 59 26.08 7.94 -21.03
CA SER A 59 26.11 6.48 -21.09
C SER A 59 25.72 5.86 -19.72
N TRP A 60 25.31 4.61 -19.74
CA TRP A 60 25.09 3.86 -18.49
C TRP A 60 26.36 3.76 -17.66
N ASP A 61 27.51 3.58 -18.27
CA ASP A 61 28.77 3.49 -17.55
C ASP A 61 29.12 4.82 -16.88
N ASP A 62 29.03 5.95 -17.57
CA ASP A 62 29.24 7.27 -16.97
C ASP A 62 28.26 7.57 -15.82
N ALA A 63 27.01 7.15 -15.96
CA ALA A 63 26.00 7.33 -14.92
C ALA A 63 26.30 6.47 -13.69
N LEU A 64 26.56 5.18 -13.89
CA LEU A 64 26.82 4.22 -12.80
C LEU A 64 28.17 4.47 -12.13
N ASP A 65 29.21 4.84 -12.87
CA ASP A 65 30.52 5.21 -12.31
C ASP A 65 30.41 6.46 -11.44
N GLY A 66 29.66 7.49 -11.89
CA GLY A 66 29.40 8.67 -11.11
C GLY A 66 28.60 8.37 -9.84
N ILE A 67 27.57 7.55 -9.94
CA ILE A 67 26.77 7.12 -8.77
C ILE A 67 27.62 6.31 -7.78
N ALA A 68 28.42 5.34 -8.27
CA ALA A 68 29.27 4.50 -7.41
C ALA A 68 30.33 5.33 -6.69
N ALA A 69 30.95 6.31 -7.38
CA ALA A 69 31.93 7.22 -6.79
C ALA A 69 31.30 8.05 -5.64
N GLU A 70 30.10 8.62 -5.86
CA GLU A 70 29.41 9.39 -4.84
C GLU A 70 28.93 8.51 -3.66
N LEU A 71 28.41 7.33 -3.91
CA LEU A 71 28.05 6.38 -2.86
C LEU A 71 29.25 5.98 -2.02
N THR A 72 30.40 5.71 -2.64
CA THR A 72 31.66 5.40 -1.95
C THR A 72 32.10 6.59 -1.10
N ARG A 73 32.14 7.80 -1.69
CA ARG A 73 32.51 9.02 -0.98
C ARG A 73 31.63 9.26 0.26
N VAL A 74 30.31 9.15 0.09
CA VAL A 74 29.36 9.40 1.20
C VAL A 74 29.50 8.32 2.28
N ARG A 75 29.62 7.05 1.89
CA ARG A 75 29.82 5.95 2.84
C ARG A 75 31.08 6.11 3.66
N ASP A 76 32.21 6.46 2.99
CA ASP A 76 33.51 6.54 3.64
C ASP A 76 33.64 7.77 4.54
N GLN A 77 32.97 8.89 4.19
CA GLN A 77 33.05 10.14 4.96
C GLN A 77 31.98 10.24 6.07
N HIS A 78 30.78 9.65 5.86
CA HIS A 78 29.63 9.87 6.74
C HIS A 78 28.95 8.56 7.19
N GLY A 79 29.36 7.44 6.67
CA GLY A 79 28.69 6.15 6.88
C GLY A 79 27.52 5.91 5.91
N PRO A 80 27.08 4.64 5.75
CA PRO A 80 26.05 4.26 4.80
C PRO A 80 24.68 4.88 5.13
N GLN A 81 24.42 5.21 6.41
CA GLN A 81 23.18 5.87 6.84
C GLN A 81 23.06 7.33 6.37
N ALA A 82 24.12 7.93 5.83
CA ALA A 82 24.04 9.24 5.15
C ALA A 82 23.36 9.17 3.77
N VAL A 83 23.05 7.96 3.30
CA VAL A 83 22.28 7.70 2.09
C VAL A 83 20.80 7.53 2.45
N LEU A 84 19.91 8.32 1.88
CA LEU A 84 18.47 8.12 1.94
C LEU A 84 18.02 7.21 0.80
N HIS A 85 17.41 6.07 1.10
CA HIS A 85 16.63 5.28 0.17
C HIS A 85 15.15 5.61 0.32
N TYR A 86 14.59 6.35 -0.63
CA TYR A 86 13.17 6.62 -0.71
C TYR A 86 12.54 5.72 -1.76
N ALA A 87 11.71 4.77 -1.34
CA ALA A 87 11.00 3.86 -2.23
C ALA A 87 9.51 3.81 -1.90
N ALA A 88 8.67 3.90 -2.92
CA ALA A 88 7.23 3.72 -2.78
C ALA A 88 6.78 2.33 -3.34
N SER A 89 5.48 2.13 -3.43
CA SER A 89 4.88 0.83 -3.74
C SER A 89 5.26 0.23 -5.10
N GLY A 90 5.40 1.05 -6.13
CA GLY A 90 5.69 0.57 -7.48
C GLY A 90 4.66 -0.44 -7.99
N THR A 91 5.15 -1.49 -8.65
CA THR A 91 4.33 -2.56 -9.24
C THR A 91 3.96 -3.69 -8.27
N LYS A 92 4.44 -3.64 -7.04
CA LYS A 92 4.15 -4.63 -5.98
C LYS A 92 4.40 -6.08 -6.41
N GLY A 93 5.62 -6.34 -6.89
CA GLY A 93 6.08 -7.68 -7.21
C GLY A 93 7.24 -8.11 -6.30
N LEU A 94 7.65 -9.37 -6.43
CA LEU A 94 8.78 -9.94 -5.69
C LEU A 94 10.09 -9.16 -5.95
N LEU A 95 10.27 -8.67 -7.17
CA LEU A 95 11.47 -7.91 -7.55
C LEU A 95 11.60 -6.56 -6.83
N ASN A 96 10.53 -6.04 -6.24
CA ASN A 96 10.61 -4.83 -5.42
C ASN A 96 11.52 -5.00 -4.20
N GLY A 97 11.74 -6.23 -3.74
CA GLY A 97 12.64 -6.54 -2.63
C GLY A 97 14.13 -6.38 -2.97
N CYS A 98 14.49 -6.42 -4.26
CA CYS A 98 15.89 -6.34 -4.69
C CYS A 98 16.59 -5.05 -4.26
N SER A 99 15.89 -3.92 -4.25
CA SER A 99 16.47 -2.65 -3.79
C SER A 99 16.82 -2.67 -2.31
N LEU A 100 15.93 -3.19 -1.46
CA LEU A 100 16.22 -3.31 -0.02
C LEU A 100 17.40 -4.26 0.23
N ALA A 101 17.49 -5.36 -0.52
CA ALA A 101 18.59 -6.30 -0.43
C ALA A 101 19.92 -5.63 -0.84
N PHE A 102 19.94 -4.84 -1.92
CA PHE A 102 21.12 -4.06 -2.31
C PHE A 102 21.60 -3.13 -1.19
N TRP A 103 20.67 -2.36 -0.57
CA TRP A 103 21.06 -1.43 0.49
C TRP A 103 21.56 -2.14 1.76
N ARG A 104 21.06 -3.35 2.05
CA ARG A 104 21.63 -4.19 3.13
C ARG A 104 23.08 -4.58 2.83
N LEU A 105 23.35 -5.01 1.60
CA LEU A 105 24.72 -5.36 1.16
C LEU A 105 25.65 -4.15 1.13
N PHE A 106 25.13 -2.96 0.84
CA PHE A 106 25.88 -1.70 0.89
C PHE A 106 26.35 -1.33 2.32
N GLY A 107 25.76 -1.92 3.34
CA GLY A 107 26.04 -1.66 4.76
C GLY A 107 24.91 -0.93 5.47
N GLY A 108 23.74 -0.86 4.85
CA GLY A 108 22.55 -0.14 5.33
C GLY A 108 22.36 1.21 4.66
N CYS A 109 21.29 1.89 5.04
CA CYS A 109 20.95 3.25 4.61
C CYS A 109 19.91 3.85 5.56
N THR A 110 19.63 5.13 5.44
CA THR A 110 18.43 5.72 6.02
C THR A 110 17.24 5.39 5.15
N THR A 111 16.14 4.94 5.76
CA THR A 111 14.87 4.66 5.09
C THR A 111 13.76 5.56 5.61
N THR A 112 12.65 5.62 4.90
CA THR A 112 11.44 6.22 5.45
C THR A 112 10.72 5.23 6.37
N TYR A 113 10.09 5.73 7.43
CA TYR A 113 9.15 4.98 8.24
C TYR A 113 7.76 5.60 8.19
N GLY A 114 6.74 4.80 8.52
CA GLY A 114 5.36 5.14 8.21
C GLY A 114 5.17 5.21 6.69
N ASP A 115 4.03 5.70 6.28
CA ASP A 115 3.69 5.76 4.85
C ASP A 115 2.53 6.74 4.72
N LEU A 116 2.32 7.30 3.56
CA LEU A 116 1.19 8.17 3.26
C LEU A 116 -0.08 7.38 2.92
N CYS A 117 -0.01 6.04 2.88
CA CYS A 117 -1.08 5.19 2.37
C CYS A 117 -1.91 4.52 3.48
N TRP A 118 -1.41 3.52 4.21
CA TRP A 118 -2.23 2.62 5.01
C TRP A 118 -1.66 2.12 6.37
N PRO A 119 -0.42 2.42 6.82
CA PRO A 119 0.21 1.70 7.93
C PRO A 119 -0.49 1.82 9.27
N ALA A 120 -1.01 3.01 9.62
CA ALA A 120 -1.72 3.18 10.89
C ALA A 120 -3.00 2.33 10.94
N GLY A 121 -3.70 2.19 9.82
CA GLY A 121 -4.86 1.31 9.71
C GLY A 121 -4.49 -0.17 9.72
N LEU A 122 -3.36 -0.55 9.09
CA LEU A 122 -2.84 -1.92 9.19
C LEU A 122 -2.49 -2.30 10.62
N GLU A 123 -1.80 -1.41 11.34
CA GLU A 123 -1.43 -1.67 12.73
C GLU A 123 -2.66 -1.72 13.65
N ALA A 124 -3.62 -0.81 13.46
CA ALA A 124 -4.88 -0.85 14.18
C ALA A 124 -5.65 -2.16 13.93
N THR A 125 -5.69 -2.63 12.69
CA THR A 125 -6.31 -3.90 12.31
C THR A 125 -5.60 -5.08 13.00
N ARG A 126 -4.26 -5.13 12.91
CA ARG A 126 -3.45 -6.18 13.52
C ARG A 126 -3.62 -6.23 15.05
N LEU A 127 -3.60 -5.06 15.71
CA LEU A 127 -3.79 -4.96 17.16
C LEU A 127 -5.21 -5.34 17.63
N THR A 128 -6.19 -5.28 16.74
CA THR A 128 -7.59 -5.57 17.08
C THR A 128 -8.02 -6.97 16.67
N LEU A 129 -7.61 -7.42 15.47
CA LEU A 129 -8.01 -8.70 14.88
C LEU A 129 -6.88 -9.74 14.78
N GLY A 130 -5.65 -9.38 15.16
CA GLY A 130 -4.48 -10.27 15.09
C GLY A 130 -3.76 -10.26 13.74
N ASP A 131 -4.47 -10.03 12.63
CA ASP A 131 -3.89 -10.07 11.28
C ASP A 131 -4.56 -9.08 10.33
N ASN A 132 -3.88 -8.77 9.21
CA ASN A 132 -4.37 -7.94 8.11
C ASN A 132 -4.91 -8.83 6.99
N LYS A 133 -6.01 -9.48 7.25
CA LYS A 133 -6.77 -10.27 6.28
C LYS A 133 -8.24 -9.85 6.28
N HIS A 134 -8.91 -9.98 5.16
CA HIS A 134 -10.34 -9.76 5.03
C HIS A 134 -10.94 -10.76 4.05
N ASN A 135 -12.25 -10.91 4.10
CA ASN A 135 -12.98 -11.76 3.19
C ASN A 135 -12.64 -11.42 1.73
N ALA A 136 -12.66 -12.40 0.88
CA ALA A 136 -12.45 -12.19 -0.55
C ALA A 136 -13.42 -11.12 -1.10
N PRO A 137 -13.03 -10.31 -2.10
CA PRO A 137 -13.89 -9.23 -2.62
C PRO A 137 -15.29 -9.67 -3.03
N TRP A 138 -15.41 -10.85 -3.60
CA TRP A 138 -16.68 -11.43 -4.04
C TRP A 138 -17.58 -11.89 -2.89
N ASP A 139 -17.04 -12.11 -1.70
CA ASP A 139 -17.84 -12.44 -0.52
C ASP A 139 -18.73 -11.27 -0.08
N LEU A 140 -18.39 -10.03 -0.48
CA LEU A 140 -19.22 -8.86 -0.22
C LEU A 140 -20.65 -9.02 -0.78
N ALA A 141 -20.83 -9.81 -1.83
CA ALA A 141 -22.15 -10.15 -2.38
C ALA A 141 -23.05 -10.95 -1.41
N ASN A 142 -22.49 -11.54 -0.35
CA ASN A 142 -23.22 -12.24 0.70
C ASN A 142 -23.65 -11.31 1.86
N ALA A 143 -23.17 -10.07 1.90
CA ALA A 143 -23.52 -9.12 2.95
C ALA A 143 -25.01 -8.71 2.85
N ARG A 144 -25.63 -8.45 4.01
CA ARG A 144 -26.98 -7.87 4.11
C ARG A 144 -26.95 -6.40 4.54
N LEU A 145 -25.86 -5.99 5.18
CA LEU A 145 -25.55 -4.61 5.49
C LEU A 145 -24.10 -4.31 5.05
N ILE A 146 -23.93 -3.31 4.22
CA ILE A 146 -22.62 -2.82 3.78
C ILE A 146 -22.47 -1.40 4.29
N ILE A 147 -21.39 -1.15 5.04
CA ILE A 147 -21.07 0.19 5.55
C ILE A 147 -19.75 0.61 4.92
N PHE A 148 -19.76 1.62 4.06
CA PHE A 148 -18.55 2.29 3.60
C PHE A 148 -18.21 3.43 4.56
N TRP A 149 -17.03 3.33 5.19
CA TRP A 149 -16.57 4.32 6.15
C TRP A 149 -15.33 5.04 5.63
N GLY A 150 -15.48 6.30 5.25
CA GLY A 150 -14.43 7.11 4.64
C GLY A 150 -13.92 6.54 3.31
N LYS A 151 -14.77 5.83 2.56
CA LYS A 151 -14.41 5.12 1.33
C LYS A 151 -15.39 5.43 0.19
N ASN A 152 -14.86 6.05 -0.85
CA ASN A 152 -15.58 6.28 -2.11
C ASN A 152 -15.23 5.21 -3.14
N ALA A 153 -15.81 4.02 -3.01
CA ALA A 153 -15.49 2.87 -3.85
C ALA A 153 -15.81 3.09 -5.33
N ALA A 154 -16.87 3.84 -5.65
CA ALA A 154 -17.26 4.15 -7.02
C ALA A 154 -16.17 4.90 -7.82
N GLU A 155 -15.27 5.64 -7.14
CA GLU A 155 -14.15 6.33 -7.78
C GLU A 155 -12.80 5.64 -7.53
N THR A 156 -12.60 5.03 -6.36
CA THR A 156 -11.28 4.56 -5.93
C THR A 156 -11.09 3.05 -6.04
N ASN A 157 -12.19 2.29 -6.10
CA ASN A 157 -12.20 0.83 -6.26
C ASN A 157 -13.47 0.37 -6.98
N ILE A 158 -13.61 0.78 -8.25
CA ILE A 158 -14.85 0.56 -9.01
C ILE A 158 -15.24 -0.92 -9.11
N HIS A 159 -14.26 -1.82 -9.13
CA HIS A 159 -14.51 -3.26 -9.17
C HIS A 159 -15.23 -3.78 -7.92
N GLN A 160 -15.11 -3.10 -6.79
CA GLN A 160 -15.85 -3.45 -5.57
C GLN A 160 -17.35 -3.19 -5.72
N MET A 161 -17.71 -2.17 -6.51
CA MET A 161 -19.11 -1.78 -6.70
C MET A 161 -19.96 -2.88 -7.32
N ARG A 162 -19.39 -3.71 -8.20
CA ARG A 162 -20.08 -4.89 -8.72
C ARG A 162 -20.64 -5.78 -7.60
N PHE A 163 -19.81 -6.11 -6.62
CA PHE A 163 -20.20 -6.99 -5.51
C PHE A 163 -21.20 -6.29 -4.57
N VAL A 164 -21.12 -4.95 -4.46
CA VAL A 164 -22.12 -4.14 -3.79
C VAL A 164 -23.44 -4.24 -4.53
N ASP A 165 -23.43 -4.14 -5.86
CA ASP A 165 -24.64 -4.25 -6.70
C ASP A 165 -25.28 -5.63 -6.56
N GLU A 166 -24.49 -6.69 -6.63
CA GLU A 166 -24.96 -8.06 -6.42
C GLU A 166 -25.59 -8.26 -5.03
N ALA A 167 -25.04 -7.64 -3.98
CA ALA A 167 -25.61 -7.68 -2.65
C ALA A 167 -26.92 -6.90 -2.57
N MET A 168 -26.96 -5.68 -3.14
CA MET A 168 -28.16 -4.82 -3.14
C MET A 168 -29.31 -5.44 -3.94
N ASP A 169 -29.04 -6.10 -5.05
CA ASP A 169 -30.02 -6.85 -5.83
C ASP A 169 -30.65 -8.00 -5.03
N ARG A 170 -29.93 -8.50 -4.03
CA ARG A 170 -30.43 -9.50 -3.05
C ARG A 170 -31.02 -8.87 -1.79
N GLY A 171 -31.20 -7.53 -1.78
CA GLY A 171 -31.85 -6.78 -0.71
C GLY A 171 -30.90 -6.30 0.39
N ALA A 172 -29.60 -6.29 0.16
CA ALA A 172 -28.65 -5.68 1.08
C ALA A 172 -28.86 -4.14 1.17
N ARG A 173 -28.55 -3.59 2.32
CA ARG A 173 -28.65 -2.15 2.59
C ARG A 173 -27.26 -1.54 2.59
N LEU A 174 -27.13 -0.36 1.97
CA LEU A 174 -25.88 0.39 1.90
C LEU A 174 -25.93 1.62 2.80
N VAL A 175 -24.93 1.76 3.66
CA VAL A 175 -24.69 2.96 4.48
C VAL A 175 -23.35 3.56 4.07
N VAL A 176 -23.26 4.88 4.01
CA VAL A 176 -22.02 5.60 3.78
C VAL A 176 -21.77 6.59 4.91
N VAL A 177 -20.61 6.50 5.53
CA VAL A 177 -20.07 7.48 6.48
C VAL A 177 -18.91 8.18 5.80
N ASP A 178 -19.11 9.40 5.33
CA ASP A 178 -18.10 10.17 4.59
C ASP A 178 -18.42 11.67 4.72
N PRO A 179 -17.46 12.54 5.03
CA PRO A 179 -17.70 13.99 5.11
C PRO A 179 -18.16 14.59 3.77
N ARG A 180 -17.87 13.92 2.67
CA ARG A 180 -18.31 14.32 1.32
C ARG A 180 -19.53 13.52 0.86
N ARG A 181 -20.41 14.18 0.11
CA ARG A 181 -21.36 13.48 -0.76
C ARG A 181 -20.61 12.98 -1.99
N THR A 182 -20.55 11.66 -2.17
CA THR A 182 -19.76 10.98 -3.21
C THR A 182 -20.68 10.16 -4.11
N GLN A 183 -20.18 9.72 -5.28
CA GLN A 183 -20.94 8.78 -6.14
C GLN A 183 -21.36 7.51 -5.40
N THR A 184 -20.52 7.00 -4.51
CA THR A 184 -20.86 5.85 -3.66
C THR A 184 -22.05 6.16 -2.76
N SER A 185 -22.13 7.38 -2.22
CA SER A 185 -23.20 7.80 -1.30
C SER A 185 -24.53 8.08 -1.98
N GLU A 186 -24.56 8.29 -3.29
CA GLU A 186 -25.82 8.49 -4.04
C GLU A 186 -26.73 7.26 -4.01
N ARG A 187 -26.16 6.10 -3.78
CA ARG A 187 -26.86 4.81 -3.69
C ARG A 187 -27.18 4.39 -2.26
N ALA A 188 -26.68 5.13 -1.28
CA ALA A 188 -26.84 4.79 0.13
C ALA A 188 -28.23 5.10 0.65
N GLU A 189 -28.79 4.19 1.44
CA GLU A 189 -30.01 4.43 2.22
C GLU A 189 -29.79 5.47 3.32
N LEU A 190 -28.56 5.50 3.86
CA LEU A 190 -28.15 6.41 4.92
C LEU A 190 -26.77 6.98 4.58
N LEU A 191 -26.68 8.30 4.47
CA LEU A 191 -25.43 9.04 4.43
C LEU A 191 -25.24 9.78 5.75
N ILE A 192 -24.13 9.53 6.43
CA ILE A 192 -23.70 10.26 7.62
C ILE A 192 -22.45 11.05 7.26
N GLN A 193 -22.49 12.36 7.49
CA GLN A 193 -21.40 13.27 7.13
C GLN A 193 -20.73 13.85 8.39
N PRO A 194 -19.85 13.09 9.06
CA PRO A 194 -19.23 13.58 10.28
C PRO A 194 -18.20 14.65 9.98
N ARG A 195 -17.98 15.54 10.95
CA ARG A 195 -16.83 16.45 10.93
C ARG A 195 -15.55 15.63 10.82
N PRO A 196 -14.63 15.96 9.88
CA PRO A 196 -13.40 15.20 9.70
C PRO A 196 -12.60 15.01 11.00
N GLY A 197 -12.17 13.77 11.25
CA GLY A 197 -11.40 13.39 12.44
C GLY A 197 -12.21 13.08 13.70
N THR A 198 -13.55 13.08 13.62
CA THR A 198 -14.42 12.78 14.76
C THR A 198 -15.10 11.40 14.70
N ASP A 199 -14.77 10.61 13.71
CA ASP A 199 -15.33 9.29 13.46
C ASP A 199 -15.23 8.33 14.66
N GLY A 200 -14.19 8.48 15.50
CA GLY A 200 -14.03 7.71 16.73
C GLY A 200 -15.18 7.95 17.71
N TYR A 201 -15.62 9.19 17.88
CA TYR A 201 -16.76 9.52 18.73
C TYR A 201 -18.07 8.96 18.17
N LEU A 202 -18.22 8.99 16.84
CA LEU A 202 -19.37 8.37 16.18
C LEU A 202 -19.41 6.86 16.46
N ALA A 203 -18.27 6.18 16.28
CA ALA A 203 -18.16 4.73 16.52
C ALA A 203 -18.42 4.37 17.99
N LEU A 204 -17.87 5.12 18.94
CA LEU A 204 -18.11 4.91 20.39
C LEU A 204 -19.57 5.13 20.78
N ALA A 205 -20.24 6.14 20.19
CA ALA A 205 -21.68 6.38 20.45
C ALA A 205 -22.54 5.24 19.90
N VAL A 206 -22.21 4.70 18.71
CA VAL A 206 -22.89 3.53 18.16
C VAL A 206 -22.64 2.30 19.05
N ALA A 207 -21.40 2.06 19.46
CA ALA A 207 -21.05 0.97 20.37
C ALA A 207 -21.80 1.06 21.70
N ARG A 208 -21.87 2.26 22.29
CA ARG A 208 -22.69 2.51 23.51
C ARG A 208 -24.14 2.11 23.30
N LEU A 209 -24.77 2.53 22.20
CA LEU A 209 -26.15 2.18 21.90
C LEU A 209 -26.37 0.68 21.75
N LEU A 210 -25.41 -0.03 21.10
CA LEU A 210 -25.45 -1.50 20.99
C LEU A 210 -25.41 -2.17 22.39
N ILE A 211 -24.60 -1.65 23.29
CA ILE A 211 -24.47 -2.16 24.66
C ILE A 211 -25.73 -1.87 25.48
N GLU A 212 -26.23 -0.62 25.48
CA GLU A 212 -27.42 -0.20 26.22
C GLU A 212 -28.71 -0.90 25.73
N GLN A 213 -28.78 -1.22 24.43
CA GLN A 213 -29.91 -1.92 23.82
C GLN A 213 -29.81 -3.44 23.88
N GLN A 214 -28.78 -3.98 24.56
CA GLN A 214 -28.54 -5.43 24.64
C GLN A 214 -28.40 -6.10 23.26
N ALA A 215 -27.81 -5.39 22.29
CA ALA A 215 -27.61 -5.86 20.92
C ALA A 215 -26.23 -6.52 20.72
N VAL A 216 -25.46 -6.65 21.80
CA VAL A 216 -24.15 -7.32 21.81
C VAL A 216 -24.34 -8.83 21.64
N ASP A 217 -23.56 -9.42 20.77
CA ASP A 217 -23.45 -10.87 20.61
C ASP A 217 -22.55 -11.44 21.72
N HIS A 218 -23.17 -11.71 22.90
CA HIS A 218 -22.44 -12.18 24.07
C HIS A 218 -21.77 -13.54 23.83
N CYS A 219 -22.34 -14.41 23.00
CA CYS A 219 -21.68 -15.67 22.66
C CYS A 219 -20.33 -15.45 22.00
N PHE A 220 -20.29 -14.53 21.02
CA PHE A 220 -19.06 -14.18 20.33
C PHE A 220 -18.10 -13.39 21.24
N VAL A 221 -18.63 -12.43 21.99
CA VAL A 221 -17.79 -11.54 22.84
C VAL A 221 -17.14 -12.31 23.97
N ASP A 222 -17.87 -13.17 24.66
CA ASP A 222 -17.36 -13.92 25.81
C ASP A 222 -16.29 -14.96 25.41
N GLU A 223 -16.38 -15.49 24.17
CA GLU A 223 -15.44 -16.49 23.66
C GLU A 223 -14.21 -15.86 22.98
N HIS A 224 -14.39 -14.75 22.23
CA HIS A 224 -13.37 -14.26 21.30
C HIS A 224 -12.87 -12.84 21.58
N VAL A 225 -13.46 -12.09 22.50
CA VAL A 225 -13.10 -10.69 22.72
C VAL A 225 -12.45 -10.47 24.11
N THR A 226 -11.28 -9.84 24.11
CA THR A 226 -10.60 -9.41 25.32
C THR A 226 -10.80 -7.92 25.55
N GLY A 227 -11.01 -7.49 26.81
CA GLY A 227 -11.11 -6.08 27.19
C GLY A 227 -12.49 -5.47 26.92
N PHE A 228 -13.56 -6.29 26.82
CA PHE A 228 -14.92 -5.79 26.63
C PHE A 228 -15.39 -4.85 27.75
N GLY A 229 -15.07 -5.18 29.03
CA GLY A 229 -15.49 -4.36 30.16
C GLY A 229 -14.91 -2.94 30.13
N GLU A 230 -13.60 -2.83 29.86
CA GLU A 230 -12.91 -1.55 29.74
C GLU A 230 -13.41 -0.75 28.52
N PHE A 231 -13.66 -1.43 27.41
CA PHE A 231 -14.24 -0.80 26.22
C PHE A 231 -15.66 -0.28 26.48
N ALA A 232 -16.49 -1.05 27.16
CA ALA A 232 -17.85 -0.64 27.54
C ALA A 232 -17.83 0.58 28.48
N ALA A 233 -16.91 0.60 29.45
CA ALA A 233 -16.73 1.74 30.35
C ALA A 233 -16.30 3.00 29.56
N MET A 234 -15.37 2.88 28.63
CA MET A 234 -14.98 3.99 27.74
C MET A 234 -16.14 4.48 26.88
N CYS A 235 -16.96 3.59 26.33
CA CYS A 235 -18.14 3.98 25.56
C CYS A 235 -19.16 4.78 26.40
N ALA A 236 -19.27 4.48 27.71
CA ALA A 236 -20.18 5.18 28.62
C ALA A 236 -19.77 6.63 28.91
N GLU A 237 -18.52 7.01 28.69
CA GLU A 237 -18.04 8.38 28.93
C GLU A 237 -18.60 9.39 27.91
N THR A 238 -18.96 8.97 26.72
CA THR A 238 -19.47 9.86 25.65
C THR A 238 -20.97 9.66 25.48
N THR A 239 -21.78 10.66 25.80
CA THR A 239 -23.23 10.61 25.56
C THR A 239 -23.57 10.74 24.08
N LEU A 240 -24.77 10.29 23.69
CA LEU A 240 -25.26 10.44 22.30
C LEU A 240 -25.29 11.92 21.88
N ASP A 241 -25.69 12.82 22.77
CA ASP A 241 -25.75 14.27 22.51
C ASP A 241 -24.35 14.87 22.30
N GLN A 242 -23.40 14.47 23.14
CA GLN A 242 -22.01 14.88 22.98
C GLN A 242 -21.42 14.38 21.65
N ALA A 243 -21.64 13.12 21.32
CA ALA A 243 -21.15 12.57 20.06
C ALA A 243 -21.79 13.26 18.84
N ALA A 244 -23.10 13.50 18.86
CA ALA A 244 -23.81 14.23 17.82
C ALA A 244 -23.26 15.65 17.63
N ALA A 245 -23.01 16.37 18.72
CA ALA A 245 -22.42 17.72 18.70
C ALA A 245 -20.97 17.73 18.22
N ILE A 246 -20.14 16.80 18.68
CA ILE A 246 -18.71 16.67 18.29
C ILE A 246 -18.59 16.33 16.80
N CYS A 247 -19.39 15.35 16.36
CA CYS A 247 -19.37 14.88 14.97
C CYS A 247 -20.11 15.80 14.02
N ASP A 248 -20.92 16.74 14.53
CA ASP A 248 -21.81 17.59 13.74
C ASP A 248 -22.78 16.78 12.88
N VAL A 249 -23.40 15.77 13.47
CA VAL A 249 -24.37 14.87 12.83
C VAL A 249 -25.69 14.80 13.62
N PRO A 250 -26.83 14.60 12.96
CA PRO A 250 -28.08 14.40 13.65
C PRO A 250 -28.09 13.16 14.55
N ARG A 251 -28.64 13.24 15.76
CA ARG A 251 -28.81 12.08 16.67
C ARG A 251 -29.52 10.92 15.99
N GLU A 252 -30.51 11.21 15.19
CA GLU A 252 -31.33 10.24 14.45
C GLU A 252 -30.49 9.41 13.49
N ALA A 253 -29.42 10.00 12.91
CA ALA A 253 -28.50 9.29 12.04
C ALA A 253 -27.65 8.27 12.82
N ILE A 254 -27.19 8.62 14.04
CA ILE A 254 -26.46 7.72 14.93
C ILE A 254 -27.36 6.58 15.40
N LEU A 255 -28.59 6.90 15.84
CA LEU A 255 -29.62 5.92 16.24
C LEU A 255 -29.96 4.97 15.08
N LYS A 256 -30.11 5.49 13.87
CA LYS A 256 -30.38 4.67 12.68
C LYS A 256 -29.23 3.73 12.35
N LEU A 257 -27.98 4.19 12.44
CA LEU A 257 -26.81 3.34 12.21
C LEU A 257 -26.73 2.21 13.24
N ALA A 258 -26.96 2.52 14.53
CA ALA A 258 -26.99 1.51 15.59
C ALA A 258 -28.13 0.48 15.33
N ALA A 259 -29.32 0.94 14.98
CA ALA A 259 -30.45 0.07 14.67
C ALA A 259 -30.19 -0.85 13.46
N LEU A 260 -29.51 -0.35 12.43
CA LEU A 260 -29.12 -1.16 11.27
C LEU A 260 -28.15 -2.27 11.67
N LEU A 261 -27.11 -1.97 12.46
CA LEU A 261 -26.14 -2.96 12.97
C LEU A 261 -26.79 -3.97 13.93
N THR A 262 -27.78 -3.55 14.71
CA THR A 262 -28.54 -4.45 15.58
C THR A 262 -29.38 -5.46 14.81
N ASN A 263 -30.07 -5.01 13.76
CA ASN A 263 -31.14 -5.78 13.13
C ASN A 263 -30.74 -6.50 11.84
N ILE A 264 -29.61 -6.12 11.22
CA ILE A 264 -29.23 -6.65 9.91
C ILE A 264 -27.88 -7.33 9.98
N ARG A 265 -27.87 -8.64 9.75
CA ARG A 265 -26.67 -9.49 9.71
C ARG A 265 -26.77 -10.42 8.51
N PRO A 266 -25.64 -10.80 7.86
CA PRO A 266 -24.27 -10.37 8.14
C PRO A 266 -23.98 -8.95 7.70
N ALA A 267 -23.08 -8.27 8.42
CA ALA A 267 -22.68 -6.90 8.16
C ALA A 267 -21.18 -6.79 7.86
N THR A 268 -20.83 -6.03 6.83
CA THR A 268 -19.43 -5.73 6.45
C THR A 268 -19.18 -4.24 6.57
N ILE A 269 -18.06 -3.86 7.17
CA ILE A 269 -17.54 -2.48 7.16
C ILE A 269 -16.31 -2.41 6.25
N CYS A 270 -16.39 -1.57 5.23
CA CYS A 270 -15.30 -1.29 4.29
C CYS A 270 -14.72 0.09 4.60
N ALA A 271 -13.50 0.17 5.13
CA ALA A 271 -12.88 1.44 5.46
C ALA A 271 -11.95 1.94 4.37
N GLY A 272 -11.94 3.26 4.17
CA GLY A 272 -11.01 3.93 3.28
C GLY A 272 -9.68 4.25 3.94
N PHE A 273 -8.58 4.29 3.17
CA PHE A 273 -7.25 4.61 3.67
C PHE A 273 -7.12 6.06 4.15
N GLY A 274 -8.05 6.95 3.76
CA GLY A 274 -8.12 8.32 4.27
C GLY A 274 -8.37 8.39 5.78
N MET A 275 -9.04 7.39 6.36
CA MET A 275 -9.35 7.31 7.77
C MET A 275 -8.13 7.36 8.69
N GLN A 276 -6.96 6.91 8.22
CA GLN A 276 -5.73 6.93 8.99
C GLN A 276 -4.96 8.27 8.97
N ARG A 277 -5.51 9.33 8.34
CA ARG A 277 -4.79 10.61 8.13
C ARG A 277 -4.89 11.57 9.32
N TYR A 278 -5.54 11.20 10.40
CA TYR A 278 -5.73 11.99 11.61
C TYR A 278 -4.82 11.52 12.74
N THR A 279 -4.53 12.39 13.72
CA THR A 279 -3.62 12.08 14.83
C THR A 279 -4.10 10.93 15.72
N ASN A 280 -5.41 10.74 15.84
CA ASN A 280 -6.04 9.67 16.63
C ASN A 280 -6.55 8.49 15.76
N SER A 281 -6.12 8.41 14.51
CA SER A 281 -6.68 7.51 13.50
C SER A 281 -6.62 6.03 13.88
N GLY A 282 -5.54 5.60 14.53
CA GLY A 282 -5.41 4.20 14.99
C GLY A 282 -6.53 3.82 15.96
N GLN A 283 -6.83 4.66 16.94
CA GLN A 283 -7.92 4.40 17.89
C GLN A 283 -9.29 4.51 17.22
N THR A 284 -9.47 5.45 16.28
CA THR A 284 -10.68 5.54 15.47
C THR A 284 -10.95 4.25 14.70
N MET A 285 -9.93 3.71 14.01
CA MET A 285 -10.07 2.45 13.27
C MET A 285 -10.43 1.29 14.20
N ARG A 286 -9.80 1.20 15.38
CA ARG A 286 -10.11 0.17 16.37
C ARG A 286 -11.54 0.28 16.90
N ALA A 287 -12.03 1.49 17.17
CA ALA A 287 -13.41 1.72 17.59
C ALA A 287 -14.43 1.29 16.52
N ILE A 288 -14.13 1.53 15.24
CA ILE A 288 -14.99 1.09 14.12
C ILE A 288 -14.97 -0.45 14.00
N ILE A 289 -13.81 -1.09 14.10
CA ILE A 289 -13.69 -2.55 14.08
C ILE A 289 -14.47 -3.19 15.24
N ALA A 290 -14.44 -2.56 16.42
CA ALA A 290 -15.17 -3.05 17.59
C ALA A 290 -16.69 -3.19 17.36
N LEU A 291 -17.29 -2.39 16.48
CA LEU A 291 -18.70 -2.53 16.12
C LEU A 291 -19.02 -3.90 15.52
N LEU A 292 -18.10 -4.45 14.72
CA LEU A 292 -18.24 -5.79 14.15
C LEU A 292 -18.03 -6.87 15.20
N ALA A 293 -17.06 -6.69 16.11
CA ALA A 293 -16.82 -7.63 17.21
C ALA A 293 -18.03 -7.69 18.16
N LEU A 294 -18.57 -6.53 18.56
CA LEU A 294 -19.76 -6.46 19.43
C LEU A 294 -20.99 -7.14 18.81
N THR A 295 -21.11 -7.15 17.50
CA THR A 295 -22.27 -7.72 16.80
C THR A 295 -22.01 -9.09 16.20
N GLY A 296 -20.86 -9.75 16.50
CA GLY A 296 -20.50 -11.06 16.00
C GLY A 296 -20.35 -11.13 14.48
N ASN A 297 -20.02 -10.02 13.82
CA ASN A 297 -19.84 -9.91 12.38
C ASN A 297 -18.37 -10.12 11.97
N ILE A 298 -17.75 -11.18 12.43
CA ILE A 298 -16.39 -11.61 12.08
C ILE A 298 -16.42 -13.11 11.80
N GLY A 299 -15.59 -13.58 10.87
CA GLY A 299 -15.43 -15.01 10.57
C GLY A 299 -16.55 -15.63 9.74
N LYS A 300 -17.51 -14.88 9.27
CA LYS A 300 -18.72 -15.39 8.60
C LYS A 300 -18.82 -14.85 7.16
N PRO A 301 -19.42 -15.61 6.22
CA PRO A 301 -19.69 -15.10 4.88
C PRO A 301 -20.53 -13.80 4.92
N GLY A 302 -20.13 -12.82 4.14
CA GLY A 302 -20.80 -11.51 4.06
C GLY A 302 -20.59 -10.61 5.27
N ALA A 303 -19.76 -11.00 6.23
CA ALA A 303 -19.43 -10.22 7.42
C ALA A 303 -17.94 -9.87 7.47
N GLY A 304 -17.59 -8.79 8.14
CA GLY A 304 -16.21 -8.53 8.49
C GLY A 304 -15.70 -7.13 8.17
N TRP A 305 -14.44 -6.96 8.45
CA TRP A 305 -13.67 -5.73 8.25
C TRP A 305 -12.89 -5.79 6.94
N MET A 306 -13.19 -4.89 6.00
CA MET A 306 -12.47 -4.82 4.73
C MET A 306 -11.62 -3.54 4.69
N TYR A 307 -10.31 -3.70 4.95
CA TYR A 307 -9.32 -2.62 4.83
C TYR A 307 -8.21 -3.01 3.85
N ALA A 308 -7.38 -3.97 4.20
CA ALA A 308 -6.34 -4.51 3.34
C ALA A 308 -6.19 -6.01 3.56
N ASN A 309 -5.99 -6.75 2.46
CA ASN A 309 -5.76 -8.18 2.48
C ASN A 309 -4.29 -8.48 2.16
N LEU A 310 -3.54 -8.93 3.15
CA LEU A 310 -2.12 -9.23 3.00
C LEU A 310 -1.81 -10.74 2.96
N GLN A 311 -2.80 -11.57 2.70
CA GLN A 311 -2.65 -13.02 2.66
C GLN A 311 -1.70 -13.54 1.56
N THR A 312 -1.41 -12.74 0.53
CA THR A 312 -0.50 -13.15 -0.56
C THR A 312 0.96 -13.26 -0.13
N GLN A 313 1.35 -12.63 0.99
CA GLN A 313 2.72 -12.57 1.49
C GLN A 313 3.80 -12.04 0.51
N VAL A 314 3.44 -11.73 -0.73
CA VAL A 314 4.35 -11.14 -1.74
C VAL A 314 4.89 -9.77 -1.32
N PHE A 315 4.18 -9.10 -0.42
CA PHE A 315 4.59 -7.80 0.13
C PHE A 315 5.48 -7.93 1.37
N GLY A 316 5.69 -9.15 1.83
CA GLY A 316 6.39 -9.49 3.04
C GLY A 316 7.72 -10.17 2.73
N GLY A 317 8.73 -9.38 2.40
CA GLY A 317 10.00 -9.67 3.06
C GLY A 317 9.75 -9.49 4.57
N GLU A 318 10.59 -10.03 5.45
CA GLU A 318 10.51 -9.77 6.89
C GLU A 318 10.08 -8.33 7.09
N ARG A 319 8.92 -8.14 7.75
CA ARG A 319 8.38 -6.79 7.98
C ARG A 319 9.48 -6.06 8.73
N ASP A 320 10.17 -5.15 8.06
CA ASP A 320 11.12 -4.31 8.76
C ASP A 320 10.29 -3.46 9.74
N PRO A 321 10.42 -3.66 11.06
CA PRO A 321 9.65 -2.88 12.04
C PRO A 321 9.82 -1.38 11.83
N VAL A 322 10.95 -0.96 11.25
CA VAL A 322 11.26 0.43 10.88
C VAL A 322 10.25 1.00 9.86
N ALA A 323 9.60 0.17 9.04
CA ALA A 323 8.61 0.66 8.09
C ALA A 323 7.36 1.28 8.76
N PHE A 324 7.07 0.92 10.03
CA PHE A 324 5.85 1.33 10.75
C PHE A 324 6.13 2.24 11.94
N PHE A 325 7.27 2.09 12.58
CA PHE A 325 7.62 2.81 13.81
C PHE A 325 8.90 3.62 13.64
N PRO A 326 9.06 4.74 14.39
CA PRO A 326 10.35 5.39 14.51
C PRO A 326 11.40 4.37 14.89
N PRO A 327 12.62 4.46 14.35
CA PRO A 327 13.67 3.53 14.72
C PRO A 327 13.98 3.66 16.20
N GLU A 328 13.79 2.57 16.93
CA GLU A 328 14.37 2.43 18.27
C GLU A 328 15.87 2.17 18.11
N LYS A 329 16.68 2.67 19.03
CA LYS A 329 18.11 2.33 19.13
C LYS A 329 18.23 1.05 19.96
N PRO A 330 18.28 -0.15 19.37
CA PRO A 330 18.75 -1.30 20.11
C PRO A 330 20.27 -1.20 20.26
N ASP A 331 20.80 -1.79 21.32
CA ASP A 331 22.18 -1.71 21.74
C ASP A 331 23.21 -1.64 20.60
N GLY A 332 23.73 -0.43 20.35
CA GLY A 332 24.87 -0.19 19.47
C GLY A 332 24.56 -0.10 17.96
N VAL A 333 23.34 -0.37 17.49
CA VAL A 333 22.97 -0.24 16.07
C VAL A 333 22.21 1.08 15.86
N VAL A 334 22.83 2.01 15.14
CA VAL A 334 22.14 3.26 14.72
C VAL A 334 21.25 2.94 13.53
N ARG A 335 19.97 2.70 13.79
CA ARG A 335 18.95 2.73 12.74
C ARG A 335 18.48 4.16 12.61
N VAL A 336 18.60 4.72 11.42
CA VAL A 336 18.12 6.07 11.12
C VAL A 336 16.94 5.96 10.18
N GLY A 337 15.83 6.57 10.55
CA GLY A 337 14.64 6.65 9.72
C GLY A 337 14.05 8.05 9.75
N VAL A 338 13.53 8.48 8.61
CA VAL A 338 12.81 9.75 8.47
C VAL A 338 11.33 9.48 8.28
N SER A 339 10.48 10.26 8.94
CA SER A 339 9.04 10.09 8.80
C SER A 339 8.57 10.46 7.40
N THR A 340 7.86 9.57 6.73
CA THR A 340 7.27 9.86 5.41
C THR A 340 6.34 11.08 5.47
N ALA A 341 5.58 11.24 6.55
CA ALA A 341 4.66 12.37 6.73
C ALA A 341 5.36 13.71 7.01
N ARG A 342 6.61 13.69 7.48
CA ARG A 342 7.41 14.88 7.80
C ARG A 342 8.74 14.88 7.04
N LEU A 343 8.78 14.24 5.89
CA LEU A 343 10.00 13.93 5.14
C LEU A 343 10.99 15.08 5.09
N GLY A 344 10.59 16.25 4.60
CA GLY A 344 11.50 17.38 4.44
C GLY A 344 12.06 17.91 5.76
N ARG A 345 11.26 17.92 6.82
CA ARG A 345 11.69 18.40 8.15
C ARG A 345 12.65 17.43 8.80
N ASP A 346 12.32 16.13 8.77
CA ASP A 346 13.12 15.08 9.40
C ASP A 346 14.45 14.87 8.66
N MET A 347 14.47 14.98 7.31
CA MET A 347 15.71 14.98 6.53
C MET A 347 16.67 16.12 6.94
N ILE A 348 16.15 17.33 7.14
CA ILE A 348 16.98 18.49 7.57
C ILE A 348 17.42 18.33 9.04
N ALA A 349 16.56 17.77 9.88
CA ALA A 349 16.84 17.60 11.31
C ALA A 349 17.87 16.49 11.59
N GLN A 350 18.04 15.55 10.67
CA GLN A 350 18.99 14.46 10.84
C GLN A 350 20.42 14.96 10.66
N GLN A 351 21.22 14.89 11.74
CA GLN A 351 22.60 15.38 11.75
C GLN A 351 23.65 14.31 12.12
N ASP A 352 23.19 13.11 12.54
CA ASP A 352 24.09 12.01 12.94
C ASP A 352 23.62 10.68 12.36
N PRO A 353 24.17 10.30 11.19
CA PRO A 353 24.89 11.17 10.25
C PRO A 353 23.95 12.11 9.48
N PRO A 354 24.45 13.24 8.95
CA PRO A 354 23.67 14.08 8.06
C PRO A 354 23.39 13.37 6.74
N LEU A 355 22.20 13.56 6.18
CA LEU A 355 21.88 13.02 4.85
C LEU A 355 22.67 13.79 3.78
N LYS A 356 23.33 13.05 2.89
CA LYS A 356 24.17 13.57 1.81
C LYS A 356 23.75 13.08 0.43
N PHE A 357 23.18 11.91 0.36
CA PHE A 357 22.79 11.27 -0.89
C PHE A 357 21.31 10.83 -0.80
N ALA A 358 20.56 10.90 -1.89
CA ALA A 358 19.25 10.27 -2.01
C ALA A 358 19.16 9.39 -3.26
N TRP A 359 18.64 8.18 -3.06
CA TRP A 359 18.15 7.31 -4.11
C TRP A 359 16.62 7.26 -4.03
N VAL A 360 15.94 7.73 -5.08
CA VAL A 360 14.49 7.76 -5.16
C VAL A 360 14.02 6.82 -6.26
N GLU A 361 13.15 5.90 -5.93
CA GLU A 361 12.52 5.00 -6.89
C GLU A 361 11.04 4.80 -6.63
N ARG A 362 10.27 4.57 -7.66
CA ARG A 362 8.84 4.24 -7.58
C ARG A 362 7.99 5.30 -6.87
N GLY A 363 8.49 6.52 -6.74
CA GLY A 363 7.81 7.60 -6.01
C GLY A 363 8.23 8.99 -6.47
N ASN A 364 7.38 9.97 -6.19
CA ASN A 364 7.58 11.38 -6.51
C ASN A 364 7.41 12.24 -5.24
N PRO A 365 8.37 12.18 -4.29
CA PRO A 365 8.23 12.81 -2.97
C PRO A 365 7.97 14.31 -3.01
N LEU A 366 8.45 15.05 -4.00
CA LEU A 366 8.19 16.49 -4.11
C LEU A 366 6.71 16.81 -4.40
N ALA A 367 5.97 15.88 -5.02
CA ALA A 367 4.55 16.07 -5.31
C ALA A 367 3.65 15.29 -4.36
N GLN A 368 4.14 14.19 -3.75
CA GLN A 368 3.33 13.27 -2.96
C GLN A 368 3.38 13.55 -1.46
N ASN A 369 4.52 14.01 -0.94
CA ASN A 369 4.69 14.21 0.51
C ASN A 369 4.18 15.58 0.95
N PRO A 370 3.69 15.69 2.19
CA PRO A 370 3.29 16.98 2.75
C PRO A 370 4.44 17.97 2.81
N ASP A 371 4.12 19.26 2.74
CA ASP A 371 5.07 20.37 2.83
C ASP A 371 6.13 20.34 1.72
N THR A 372 5.69 20.51 0.47
CA THR A 372 6.55 20.52 -0.73
C THR A 372 7.76 21.46 -0.59
N HIS A 373 7.61 22.60 0.10
CA HIS A 373 8.71 23.54 0.30
C HIS A 373 9.81 22.97 1.20
N ALA A 374 9.43 22.31 2.30
CA ALA A 374 10.37 21.65 3.19
C ALA A 374 11.06 20.47 2.48
N VAL A 375 10.30 19.65 1.73
CA VAL A 375 10.85 18.53 0.96
C VAL A 375 11.86 19.03 -0.08
N ARG A 376 11.50 20.06 -0.87
CA ARG A 376 12.41 20.63 -1.87
C ARG A 376 13.66 21.21 -1.23
N LYS A 377 13.53 21.92 -0.10
CA LYS A 377 14.67 22.45 0.64
C LYS A 377 15.60 21.35 1.11
N ALA A 378 15.05 20.24 1.63
CA ALA A 378 15.81 19.09 2.08
C ALA A 378 16.55 18.40 0.91
N PHE A 379 15.87 18.19 -0.21
CA PHE A 379 16.49 17.60 -1.40
C PHE A 379 17.63 18.46 -1.96
N ARG A 380 17.49 19.78 -1.96
CA ARG A 380 18.52 20.70 -2.42
C ARG A 380 19.72 20.82 -1.46
N ALA A 381 19.56 20.42 -0.21
CA ALA A 381 20.63 20.37 0.77
C ALA A 381 21.50 19.09 0.66
N LEU A 382 21.06 18.10 -0.09
CA LEU A 382 21.85 16.90 -0.38
C LEU A 382 22.99 17.22 -1.37
N ASP A 383 24.08 16.50 -1.23
CA ASP A 383 25.22 16.60 -2.15
C ASP A 383 24.88 15.95 -3.51
N PHE A 384 24.12 14.83 -3.50
CA PHE A 384 23.81 14.08 -4.72
C PHE A 384 22.43 13.38 -4.67
N ARG A 385 21.72 13.33 -5.80
CA ARG A 385 20.38 12.76 -5.93
C ARG A 385 20.26 11.90 -7.18
N VAL A 386 19.86 10.66 -7.01
CA VAL A 386 19.51 9.74 -8.10
C VAL A 386 18.01 9.49 -8.08
N VAL A 387 17.37 9.58 -9.23
CA VAL A 387 15.93 9.30 -9.38
C VAL A 387 15.75 8.28 -10.49
N VAL A 388 15.09 7.16 -10.17
CA VAL A 388 14.69 6.13 -11.14
C VAL A 388 13.24 6.40 -11.53
N GLU A 389 13.02 6.87 -12.75
CA GLU A 389 11.72 7.38 -13.18
C GLU A 389 11.46 7.18 -14.67
N GLN A 390 10.17 7.07 -15.04
CA GLN A 390 9.73 6.95 -16.43
C GLN A 390 9.52 8.32 -17.11
N PHE A 391 9.22 9.35 -16.31
CA PHE A 391 8.85 10.69 -16.79
C PHE A 391 9.57 11.78 -16.03
N MET A 392 9.61 12.99 -16.59
CA MET A 392 10.23 14.14 -15.95
C MET A 392 9.29 14.73 -14.87
N THR A 393 9.21 14.04 -13.73
CA THR A 393 8.45 14.47 -12.55
C THR A 393 9.12 15.63 -11.80
N ASP A 394 8.43 16.22 -10.82
CA ASP A 394 9.01 17.28 -9.98
C ASP A 394 10.26 16.80 -9.24
N THR A 395 10.25 15.55 -8.76
CA THR A 395 11.42 14.95 -8.11
C THR A 395 12.55 14.69 -9.11
N ALA A 396 12.25 14.18 -10.29
CA ALA A 396 13.24 13.99 -11.36
C ALA A 396 13.91 15.30 -11.75
N ARG A 397 13.17 16.41 -11.76
CA ARG A 397 13.73 17.76 -12.04
C ARG A 397 14.73 18.23 -11.00
N GLU A 398 14.77 17.70 -9.80
CA GLU A 398 15.76 18.04 -8.75
C GLU A 398 16.92 17.00 -8.71
N ALA A 399 16.91 15.95 -9.54
CA ALA A 399 17.96 14.91 -9.56
C ALA A 399 19.27 15.42 -10.18
N ASP A 400 20.39 14.83 -9.80
CA ASP A 400 21.69 14.98 -10.46
C ASP A 400 21.85 13.94 -11.57
N ILE A 401 21.35 12.71 -11.33
CA ILE A 401 21.22 11.66 -12.34
C ILE A 401 19.81 11.11 -12.32
N ILE A 402 19.23 10.96 -13.52
CA ILE A 402 17.97 10.25 -13.74
C ILE A 402 18.25 8.96 -14.49
N LEU A 403 17.80 7.85 -13.95
CA LEU A 403 17.87 6.54 -14.58
C LEU A 403 16.51 6.17 -15.16
N PRO A 404 16.44 5.72 -16.44
CA PRO A 404 15.19 5.38 -17.09
C PRO A 404 14.59 4.11 -16.49
N ALA A 405 13.39 4.22 -15.93
CA ALA A 405 12.68 3.10 -15.32
C ALA A 405 11.85 2.33 -16.35
N LYS A 406 11.88 1.00 -16.23
CA LYS A 406 11.00 0.12 -17.01
C LYS A 406 9.53 0.27 -16.62
N SER A 407 8.65 -0.11 -17.53
CA SER A 407 7.22 -0.30 -17.23
C SER A 407 6.94 -1.70 -16.66
N MET A 408 5.70 -1.91 -16.22
CA MET A 408 5.28 -3.23 -15.74
C MET A 408 5.17 -4.28 -16.85
N PHE A 409 5.18 -3.89 -18.12
CA PHE A 409 5.09 -4.79 -19.28
C PHE A 409 6.45 -5.26 -19.79
N GLU A 410 7.53 -4.66 -19.29
CA GLU A 410 8.90 -4.81 -19.79
C GLU A 410 9.77 -5.74 -18.96
N GLN A 411 9.20 -6.40 -17.95
CA GLN A 411 9.89 -7.42 -17.15
C GLN A 411 8.91 -8.39 -16.53
N THR A 412 9.25 -9.68 -16.53
CA THR A 412 8.51 -10.71 -15.79
C THR A 412 8.66 -10.52 -14.30
N ASP A 413 7.57 -10.71 -13.55
CA ASP A 413 7.54 -10.70 -12.09
C ASP A 413 6.36 -11.52 -11.56
N VAL A 414 6.37 -11.87 -10.30
CA VAL A 414 5.20 -12.42 -9.59
C VAL A 414 4.64 -11.33 -8.70
N ILE A 415 3.35 -11.08 -8.86
CA ILE A 415 2.64 -10.00 -8.16
C ILE A 415 1.53 -10.54 -7.28
N GLY A 416 1.25 -9.82 -6.21
CA GLY A 416 0.06 -10.00 -5.37
C GLY A 416 -0.85 -8.77 -5.43
N ALA A 417 -1.92 -8.82 -4.65
CA ALA A 417 -2.80 -7.69 -4.42
C ALA A 417 -3.07 -7.52 -2.93
N TYR A 418 -3.46 -6.32 -2.52
CA TYR A 418 -3.96 -6.06 -1.15
C TYR A 418 -5.49 -5.95 -1.10
N TRP A 419 -6.14 -6.45 -2.15
CA TRP A 419 -7.60 -6.52 -2.28
C TRP A 419 -8.11 -7.95 -2.41
N HIS A 420 -7.27 -8.89 -2.91
CA HIS A 420 -7.57 -10.31 -2.98
C HIS A 420 -6.30 -11.13 -2.68
N HIS A 421 -6.48 -12.40 -2.40
CA HIS A 421 -5.42 -13.31 -1.98
C HIS A 421 -4.80 -14.14 -3.12
N TYR A 422 -4.95 -13.71 -4.38
CA TYR A 422 -4.33 -14.40 -5.51
C TYR A 422 -2.93 -13.89 -5.83
N LEU A 423 -2.03 -14.82 -6.09
CA LEU A 423 -0.73 -14.62 -6.73
C LEU A 423 -0.89 -14.72 -8.24
N GLN A 424 -0.16 -13.90 -8.97
CA GLN A 424 -0.25 -13.82 -10.42
C GLN A 424 1.13 -13.70 -11.04
N LEU A 425 1.38 -14.47 -12.09
CA LEU A 425 2.48 -14.21 -13.00
C LEU A 425 2.16 -12.99 -13.85
N ARG A 426 3.05 -12.02 -13.90
CA ARG A 426 3.06 -10.91 -14.83
C ARG A 426 4.21 -11.12 -15.81
N PRO A 427 3.97 -11.75 -16.97
CA PRO A 427 5.04 -11.99 -17.93
C PRO A 427 5.51 -10.68 -18.57
N GLN A 428 6.76 -10.65 -19.00
CA GLN A 428 7.22 -9.64 -19.93
C GLN A 428 6.49 -9.81 -21.26
N ILE A 429 5.90 -8.75 -21.77
CA ILE A 429 5.14 -8.74 -23.03
C ILE A 429 5.59 -7.63 -23.99
N MET A 430 6.50 -6.77 -23.54
CA MET A 430 7.10 -5.71 -24.35
C MET A 430 8.61 -5.74 -24.18
N ASP A 431 9.32 -5.45 -25.27
CA ASP A 431 10.75 -5.23 -25.22
C ASP A 431 11.08 -3.94 -24.46
N LEU A 432 12.27 -3.89 -23.87
CA LEU A 432 12.80 -2.68 -23.23
C LEU A 432 13.08 -1.62 -24.30
N PRO A 433 12.49 -0.42 -24.22
CA PRO A 433 12.71 0.61 -25.23
C PRO A 433 14.01 1.37 -24.95
N GLY A 434 14.68 1.78 -26.03
CA GLY A 434 15.89 2.60 -25.95
C GLY A 434 16.99 1.94 -25.12
N GLU A 435 17.45 2.60 -24.08
CA GLU A 435 18.47 2.11 -23.15
C GLU A 435 17.91 1.78 -21.76
N VAL A 436 16.61 1.61 -21.63
CA VAL A 436 15.98 1.22 -20.34
C VAL A 436 16.54 -0.12 -19.89
N ARG A 437 16.89 -0.19 -18.59
CA ARG A 437 17.33 -1.43 -17.94
C ARG A 437 16.44 -1.76 -16.76
N PRO A 438 16.21 -3.06 -16.49
CA PRO A 438 15.58 -3.49 -15.25
C PRO A 438 16.39 -3.03 -14.02
N GLU A 439 15.70 -2.65 -12.95
CA GLU A 439 16.37 -2.21 -11.71
C GLU A 439 17.29 -3.29 -11.14
N THR A 440 16.99 -4.58 -11.35
CA THR A 440 17.89 -5.70 -10.97
C THR A 440 19.25 -5.64 -11.64
N GLU A 441 19.30 -5.30 -12.93
CA GLU A 441 20.56 -5.12 -13.67
C GLU A 441 21.30 -3.87 -13.19
N VAL A 442 20.56 -2.78 -12.93
CA VAL A 442 21.14 -1.54 -12.40
C VAL A 442 21.81 -1.79 -11.04
N PHE A 443 21.13 -2.46 -10.12
CA PHE A 443 21.68 -2.76 -8.79
C PHE A 443 22.88 -3.74 -8.87
N ARG A 444 22.86 -4.71 -9.78
CA ARG A 444 24.01 -5.58 -9.97
C ARG A 444 25.22 -4.83 -10.51
N ALA A 445 25.02 -4.00 -11.52
CA ALA A 445 26.09 -3.20 -12.10
C ALA A 445 26.68 -2.18 -11.09
N LEU A 446 25.85 -1.64 -10.17
CA LEU A 446 26.35 -0.84 -9.05
C LEU A 446 27.07 -1.68 -8.01
N ALA A 447 26.58 -2.88 -7.68
CA ALA A 447 27.22 -3.78 -6.74
C ALA A 447 28.63 -4.15 -7.19
N GLU A 448 28.83 -4.46 -8.49
CA GLU A 448 30.14 -4.72 -9.07
C GLU A 448 31.11 -3.54 -8.88
N ARG A 449 30.67 -2.32 -9.17
CA ARG A 449 31.46 -1.09 -9.01
C ARG A 449 31.82 -0.77 -7.57
N LEU A 450 30.96 -1.18 -6.64
CA LEU A 450 31.13 -0.98 -5.20
C LEU A 450 31.89 -2.13 -4.52
N GLY A 451 32.30 -3.16 -5.28
CA GLY A 451 32.98 -4.35 -4.76
C GLY A 451 32.05 -5.25 -3.92
N LEU A 452 30.76 -5.17 -4.11
CA LEU A 452 29.76 -6.00 -3.43
C LEU A 452 29.49 -7.25 -4.29
N ALA A 453 30.32 -8.25 -4.15
CA ALA A 453 30.21 -9.51 -4.89
C ALA A 453 30.06 -10.68 -3.92
N GLY A 454 29.48 -11.77 -4.42
CA GLY A 454 29.40 -13.03 -3.68
C GLY A 454 28.02 -13.66 -3.59
N PRO A 455 27.91 -14.81 -2.91
CA PRO A 455 26.66 -15.59 -2.85
C PRO A 455 25.45 -14.83 -2.29
N GLU A 456 25.70 -13.85 -1.41
CA GLU A 456 24.63 -13.02 -0.84
C GLU A 456 23.99 -12.14 -1.92
N LEU A 457 24.79 -11.53 -2.80
CA LEU A 457 24.28 -10.76 -3.94
C LEU A 457 23.47 -11.66 -4.89
N ASP A 458 24.00 -12.86 -5.21
CA ASP A 458 23.36 -13.80 -6.13
C ASP A 458 22.05 -14.36 -5.58
N SER A 459 21.95 -14.51 -4.27
CA SER A 459 20.70 -14.87 -3.60
C SER A 459 19.69 -13.72 -3.60
N ALA A 460 20.15 -12.50 -3.38
CA ALA A 460 19.33 -11.32 -3.15
C ALA A 460 18.80 -10.70 -4.44
N ILE A 461 19.59 -10.68 -5.51
CA ILE A 461 19.27 -10.01 -6.77
C ILE A 461 19.56 -10.96 -7.95
N PRO A 462 18.58 -11.25 -8.81
CA PRO A 462 18.81 -12.16 -9.94
C PRO A 462 19.88 -11.65 -10.89
N GLY A 463 20.77 -12.56 -11.35
CA GLY A 463 21.70 -12.31 -12.43
C GLY A 463 21.03 -12.28 -13.81
N SER A 464 21.82 -11.92 -14.82
CA SER A 464 21.34 -11.97 -16.21
C SER A 464 21.01 -13.42 -16.58
N GLY A 465 19.80 -13.64 -17.10
CA GLY A 465 19.28 -14.96 -17.45
C GLY A 465 18.83 -15.84 -16.27
N GLU A 466 18.94 -15.36 -15.01
CA GLU A 466 18.58 -16.12 -13.81
C GLU A 466 17.22 -15.75 -13.21
N LEU A 467 16.47 -14.88 -13.86
CA LEU A 467 15.22 -14.34 -13.32
C LEU A 467 14.21 -15.45 -12.94
N ASP A 468 13.97 -16.40 -13.84
CA ASP A 468 13.00 -17.48 -13.59
C ASP A 468 13.44 -18.39 -12.44
N SER A 469 14.71 -18.73 -12.37
CA SER A 469 15.26 -19.55 -11.27
C SER A 469 15.21 -18.80 -9.94
N TRP A 470 15.46 -17.48 -9.95
CA TRP A 470 15.35 -16.63 -8.77
C TRP A 470 13.90 -16.52 -8.29
N LEU A 471 12.94 -16.25 -9.19
CA LEU A 471 11.51 -16.20 -8.86
C LEU A 471 11.01 -17.54 -8.30
N ASN A 472 11.44 -18.67 -8.87
CA ASN A 472 11.12 -20.00 -8.34
C ASN A 472 11.67 -20.19 -6.90
N ARG A 473 12.89 -19.69 -6.61
CA ARG A 473 13.41 -19.72 -5.23
C ARG A 473 12.57 -18.89 -4.27
N GLN A 474 12.09 -17.72 -4.70
CA GLN A 474 11.20 -16.88 -3.88
C GLN A 474 9.83 -17.51 -3.65
N LEU A 475 9.33 -18.32 -4.59
CA LEU A 475 8.06 -19.03 -4.47
C LEU A 475 8.16 -20.35 -3.68
N ALA A 476 9.36 -20.92 -3.55
CA ALA A 476 9.58 -22.21 -2.88
C ALA A 476 9.01 -22.29 -1.44
N PRO A 477 9.12 -21.27 -0.57
CA PRO A 477 8.49 -21.32 0.75
C PRO A 477 6.97 -21.45 0.69
N LEU A 478 6.34 -20.96 -0.37
CA LEU A 478 4.92 -21.10 -0.64
C LEU A 478 4.56 -22.45 -1.31
N LYS A 479 5.55 -23.31 -1.58
CA LYS A 479 5.41 -24.56 -2.34
C LYS A 479 4.81 -24.35 -3.74
N LEU A 480 5.15 -23.22 -4.37
CA LEU A 480 4.74 -22.84 -5.71
C LEU A 480 5.97 -22.64 -6.61
N THR A 481 5.71 -22.71 -7.90
CA THR A 481 6.66 -22.42 -8.98
C THR A 481 6.03 -21.48 -10.01
N LEU A 482 6.83 -20.92 -10.92
CA LEU A 482 6.29 -20.13 -12.03
C LEU A 482 5.36 -20.97 -12.93
N ALA A 483 5.58 -22.27 -13.03
CA ALA A 483 4.73 -23.16 -13.82
C ALA A 483 3.28 -23.18 -13.29
N ASP A 484 3.11 -23.15 -11.97
CA ASP A 484 1.79 -23.14 -11.34
C ASP A 484 1.00 -21.85 -11.62
N LEU A 485 1.68 -20.78 -11.99
CA LEU A 485 1.09 -19.47 -12.25
C LEU A 485 0.86 -19.20 -13.76
N LYS A 486 1.27 -20.10 -14.66
CA LYS A 486 1.19 -19.87 -16.12
C LYS A 486 -0.23 -19.84 -16.63
N ASP A 487 -1.10 -20.68 -16.08
CA ASP A 487 -2.48 -20.82 -16.55
C ASP A 487 -3.45 -19.82 -15.91
N GLY A 488 -2.96 -19.00 -14.98
CA GLY A 488 -3.75 -17.94 -14.35
C GLY A 488 -3.40 -17.65 -12.89
N PRO A 489 -4.19 -16.82 -12.24
CA PRO A 489 -4.02 -16.50 -10.82
C PRO A 489 -4.25 -17.73 -9.93
N VAL A 490 -3.40 -17.92 -8.94
CA VAL A 490 -3.50 -19.00 -7.95
C VAL A 490 -3.74 -18.39 -6.56
N PRO A 491 -4.66 -18.92 -5.74
CA PRO A 491 -4.81 -18.46 -4.37
C PRO A 491 -3.51 -18.70 -3.60
N ALA A 492 -3.10 -17.75 -2.79
CA ALA A 492 -1.93 -17.92 -1.95
C ALA A 492 -2.16 -19.09 -0.97
N PRO A 493 -1.16 -19.96 -0.76
CA PRO A 493 -1.30 -21.07 0.18
C PRO A 493 -1.74 -20.59 1.57
N ALA A 494 -2.62 -21.34 2.20
CA ALA A 494 -3.26 -21.01 3.48
C ALA A 494 -4.09 -19.70 3.48
N SER A 495 -4.43 -19.15 2.31
CA SER A 495 -5.39 -18.04 2.23
C SER A 495 -6.84 -18.56 2.28
N GLU A 496 -7.73 -17.70 2.76
CA GLU A 496 -9.13 -18.01 2.99
C GLU A 496 -10.03 -17.01 2.25
N ASP A 497 -11.15 -17.52 1.67
CA ASP A 497 -12.19 -16.66 1.11
C ASP A 497 -12.96 -15.90 2.22
N VAL A 498 -13.12 -16.52 3.39
CA VAL A 498 -13.71 -15.89 4.59
C VAL A 498 -12.61 -15.79 5.65
N ALA A 499 -12.19 -14.57 5.92
CA ALA A 499 -11.14 -14.30 6.90
C ALA A 499 -11.63 -14.58 8.33
N PHE A 500 -10.76 -15.15 9.17
CA PHE A 500 -11.08 -15.49 10.56
C PHE A 500 -12.23 -16.49 10.71
N ALA A 501 -12.37 -17.42 9.76
CA ALA A 501 -13.44 -18.44 9.79
C ALA A 501 -13.37 -19.37 11.01
N ASP A 502 -12.24 -19.45 11.66
CA ASP A 502 -12.00 -20.14 12.93
C ASP A 502 -12.67 -19.48 14.15
N LEU A 503 -13.18 -18.25 14.01
CA LEU A 503 -13.94 -17.52 15.04
C LEU A 503 -15.46 -17.59 14.84
N ALA A 504 -15.97 -18.35 13.86
CA ALA A 504 -17.38 -18.35 13.48
C ALA A 504 -18.23 -19.30 14.34
#